data_65142bafcded685fae068f783df7dbb5
#
_entry.id   65142bafcded685fae068f783df7dbb5
#
_cell.length_a   1.000
_cell.length_b   1.000
_cell.length_c   1.000
_cell.angle_alpha   90.00
_cell.angle_beta   90.00
_cell.angle_gamma   90.00
#
_symmetry.space_group_name_H-M   'P 1'
#
loop_
_entity.id
_entity.type
_entity.pdbx_description
1 polymer ?
#
loop_
_entity_poly.entity_id
_entity_poly.type
_entity_poly.pdbx_seq_one_letter_code
_entity_poly.pdbx_strand_id
1 'polypeptide(L)'
;TDLIRRKTGDDAYAMTITLLLNSEGKKMGKTARGAVWLDPNKTTPFEFYQYWRNVDDADVMKCIKMLTFLPIEQIEEMDKWEDNRINEKKEILAYELTALVHGEEEAKKAQDSAHALFSGKGDDENMPTTEISKDEIADGILIADLMVKCGLCASKGEAKRLIQQGLSLIHI
;
A
#
# COMPACT_ATOMS: atom_id res chain seq x y z
N THR A 1 34.89 8.49 5.83
CA THR A 1 36.06 7.57 5.72
C THR A 1 37.36 8.30 5.93
N ASP A 2 37.69 9.38 5.20
CA ASP A 2 38.93 10.12 5.30
C ASP A 2 39.21 10.71 6.69
N LEU A 3 38.16 11.23 7.35
CA LEU A 3 38.33 11.76 8.72
C LEU A 3 38.67 10.64 9.71
N ILE A 4 38.11 9.46 9.58
CA ILE A 4 38.42 8.29 10.42
C ILE A 4 39.89 7.91 10.19
N ARG A 5 40.31 7.68 8.94
CA ARG A 5 41.70 7.33 8.61
C ARG A 5 42.71 8.33 9.17
N ARG A 6 42.39 9.64 9.04
CA ARG A 6 43.29 10.69 9.53
C ARG A 6 43.37 10.76 11.07
N LYS A 7 42.28 10.42 11.76
CA LYS A 7 42.19 10.52 13.22
C LYS A 7 42.66 9.26 13.93
N THR A 8 42.30 8.09 13.43
CA THR A 8 42.59 6.80 14.09
C THR A 8 43.65 5.98 13.40
N GLY A 9 43.97 6.27 12.14
CA GLY A 9 44.87 5.45 11.33
C GLY A 9 44.26 4.18 10.78
N ASP A 10 42.99 3.91 11.13
CA ASP A 10 42.29 2.69 10.71
C ASP A 10 41.73 2.79 9.29
N ASP A 11 41.60 1.64 8.64
CA ASP A 11 40.90 1.57 7.37
C ASP A 11 39.40 1.77 7.57
N ALA A 12 38.80 2.59 6.73
CA ALA A 12 37.37 2.87 6.75
C ALA A 12 36.79 2.78 5.36
N TYR A 13 35.69 2.06 5.25
CA TYR A 13 34.97 1.81 4.02
C TYR A 13 33.57 2.44 4.09
N ALA A 14 33.03 2.87 2.95
CA ALA A 14 31.68 3.40 2.85
C ALA A 14 30.91 2.68 1.74
N MET A 15 29.67 2.36 2.04
CA MET A 15 28.72 1.84 1.08
C MET A 15 27.50 2.74 1.07
N THR A 16 27.00 3.05 -0.11
CA THR A 16 25.76 3.82 -0.29
C THR A 16 24.81 3.10 -1.22
N ILE A 17 23.53 3.21 -0.94
CA ILE A 17 22.47 2.69 -1.80
C ILE A 17 21.87 3.85 -2.59
N THR A 18 21.57 3.62 -3.86
CA THR A 18 20.94 4.64 -4.72
C THR A 18 19.58 5.04 -4.16
N LEU A 19 19.20 6.30 -4.39
CA LEU A 19 17.91 6.80 -3.96
C LEU A 19 16.77 6.05 -4.64
N LEU A 20 15.79 5.60 -3.86
CA LEU A 20 14.59 4.96 -4.39
C LEU A 20 13.69 6.04 -5.03
N LEU A 21 13.64 6.02 -6.35
CA LEU A 21 12.81 6.90 -7.16
C LEU A 21 11.69 6.06 -7.81
N ASN A 22 10.52 6.67 -8.01
CA ASN A 22 9.47 6.07 -8.83
C ASN A 22 9.79 6.16 -10.33
N SER A 23 8.96 5.57 -11.19
CA SER A 23 9.07 5.59 -12.65
C SER A 23 9.15 7.00 -13.24
N GLU A 24 8.56 8.00 -12.56
CA GLU A 24 8.63 9.42 -12.95
C GLU A 24 9.91 10.13 -12.48
N GLY A 25 10.82 9.45 -11.81
CA GLY A 25 12.04 10.04 -11.24
C GLY A 25 11.83 10.82 -9.93
N LYS A 26 10.64 10.71 -9.32
CA LYS A 26 10.34 11.35 -8.03
C LYS A 26 10.68 10.43 -6.86
N LYS A 27 11.06 11.02 -5.73
CA LYS A 27 11.35 10.28 -4.49
C LYS A 27 10.13 9.49 -4.02
N MET A 28 10.28 8.17 -3.82
CA MET A 28 9.23 7.35 -3.22
C MET A 28 9.04 7.66 -1.73
N GLY A 29 7.86 7.35 -1.20
CA GLY A 29 7.50 7.58 0.20
C GLY A 29 6.96 8.98 0.52
N LYS A 30 6.96 9.92 -0.45
CA LYS A 30 6.29 11.21 -0.33
C LYS A 30 5.21 11.31 -1.41
N THR A 31 4.02 10.85 -1.11
CA THR A 31 2.86 10.98 -2.00
C THR A 31 2.16 12.32 -1.79
N ALA A 32 1.32 12.74 -2.75
CA ALA A 32 0.43 13.90 -2.57
C ALA A 32 -0.55 13.73 -1.40
N ARG A 33 -0.76 12.50 -0.92
CA ARG A 33 -1.61 12.14 0.21
C ARG A 33 -0.85 12.00 1.54
N GLY A 34 0.46 12.26 1.56
CA GLY A 34 1.32 12.13 2.75
C GLY A 34 2.37 11.04 2.63
N ALA A 35 3.19 10.88 3.67
CA ALA A 35 4.20 9.84 3.75
C ALA A 35 3.57 8.52 4.25
N VAL A 36 4.07 7.39 3.73
CA VAL A 36 3.80 6.08 4.32
C VAL A 36 4.78 5.85 5.47
N TRP A 37 4.22 5.62 6.65
CA TRP A 37 4.99 5.48 7.87
C TRP A 37 5.22 4.01 8.21
N LEU A 38 6.36 3.70 8.82
CA LEU A 38 6.63 2.38 9.38
C LEU A 38 5.95 2.19 10.76
N ASP A 39 5.54 3.29 11.39
CA ASP A 39 4.84 3.29 12.67
C ASP A 39 3.38 2.88 12.44
N PRO A 40 2.91 1.76 13.03
CA PRO A 40 1.53 1.24 12.83
C PRO A 40 0.45 2.18 13.38
N ASN A 41 0.81 3.12 14.27
CA ASN A 41 -0.13 4.13 14.76
C ASN A 41 -0.37 5.28 13.76
N LYS A 42 0.47 5.40 12.73
CA LYS A 42 0.38 6.45 11.69
C LYS A 42 -0.07 5.90 10.34
N THR A 43 0.36 4.69 10.02
CA THR A 43 -0.06 3.92 8.85
C THR A 43 -0.29 2.50 9.31
N THR A 44 -1.53 2.06 9.29
CA THR A 44 -1.87 0.70 9.72
C THR A 44 -1.18 -0.35 8.84
N PRO A 45 -0.94 -1.59 9.31
CA PRO A 45 -0.38 -2.67 8.51
C PRO A 45 -1.16 -2.92 7.22
N PHE A 46 -2.49 -2.79 7.26
CA PHE A 46 -3.35 -2.92 6.08
C PHE A 46 -3.12 -1.79 5.06
N GLU A 47 -3.08 -0.53 5.51
CA GLU A 47 -2.78 0.61 4.63
C GLU A 47 -1.38 0.53 4.06
N PHE A 48 -0.40 0.05 4.85
CA PHE A 48 0.97 -0.19 4.41
C PHE A 48 1.02 -1.27 3.32
N TYR A 49 0.32 -2.39 3.52
CA TYR A 49 0.15 -3.45 2.52
C TYR A 49 -0.49 -2.91 1.24
N GLN A 50 -1.59 -2.17 1.34
CA GLN A 50 -2.29 -1.59 0.21
C GLN A 50 -1.43 -0.59 -0.57
N TYR A 51 -0.60 0.20 0.11
CA TYR A 51 0.33 1.10 -0.56
C TYR A 51 1.26 0.34 -1.50
N TRP A 52 1.85 -0.76 -1.05
CA TRP A 52 2.76 -1.57 -1.86
C TRP A 52 2.03 -2.39 -2.94
N ARG A 53 0.80 -2.79 -2.69
CA ARG A 53 -0.07 -3.40 -3.71
C ARG A 53 -0.42 -2.43 -4.85
N ASN A 54 -0.44 -1.14 -4.59
CA ASN A 54 -0.80 -0.09 -5.54
C ASN A 54 0.42 0.64 -6.15
N VAL A 55 1.62 0.11 -5.98
CA VAL A 55 2.82 0.63 -6.64
C VAL A 55 2.69 0.47 -8.16
N ASP A 56 3.23 1.43 -8.90
CA ASP A 56 3.26 1.41 -10.36
C ASP A 56 3.94 0.13 -10.88
N ASP A 57 3.38 -0.48 -11.93
CA ASP A 57 3.86 -1.73 -12.51
C ASP A 57 5.35 -1.66 -12.87
N ALA A 58 5.79 -0.53 -13.40
CA ALA A 58 7.17 -0.28 -13.78
C ALA A 58 8.16 -0.26 -12.58
N ASP A 59 7.65 -0.01 -11.36
CA ASP A 59 8.48 0.09 -10.16
C ASP A 59 8.53 -1.21 -9.35
N VAL A 60 7.64 -2.17 -9.62
CA VAL A 60 7.48 -3.39 -8.79
C VAL A 60 8.77 -4.16 -8.67
N MET A 61 9.39 -4.56 -9.79
CA MET A 61 10.61 -5.36 -9.78
C MET A 61 11.80 -4.63 -9.17
N LYS A 62 11.88 -3.31 -9.37
CA LYS A 62 12.88 -2.47 -8.73
C LYS A 62 12.71 -2.47 -7.20
N CYS A 63 11.47 -2.34 -6.72
CA CYS A 63 11.17 -2.38 -5.29
C CYS A 63 11.48 -3.77 -4.70
N ILE A 64 11.13 -4.86 -5.38
CA ILE A 64 11.47 -6.22 -4.96
C ILE A 64 12.98 -6.36 -4.81
N LYS A 65 13.76 -5.98 -5.82
CA LYS A 65 15.23 -6.08 -5.83
C LYS A 65 15.90 -5.23 -4.74
N MET A 66 15.32 -4.10 -4.38
CA MET A 66 15.95 -3.15 -3.45
C MET A 66 15.48 -3.28 -2.01
N LEU A 67 14.27 -3.75 -1.77
CA LEU A 67 13.62 -3.64 -0.46
C LEU A 67 13.30 -4.99 0.18
N THR A 68 13.32 -6.09 -0.57
CA THR A 68 13.05 -7.44 -0.02
C THR A 68 14.35 -8.22 0.20
N PHE A 69 14.25 -9.28 1.01
CA PHE A 69 15.32 -10.26 1.24
C PHE A 69 15.04 -11.59 0.53
N LEU A 70 14.24 -11.56 -0.52
CA LEU A 70 13.99 -12.75 -1.33
C LEU A 70 15.28 -13.27 -1.97
N PRO A 71 15.44 -14.61 -2.13
CA PRO A 71 16.57 -15.19 -2.84
C PRO A 71 16.69 -14.64 -4.26
N ILE A 72 17.92 -14.41 -4.71
CA ILE A 72 18.20 -13.84 -6.04
C ILE A 72 17.59 -14.73 -7.14
N GLU A 73 17.67 -16.04 -7.00
CA GLU A 73 17.13 -17.01 -7.94
C GLU A 73 15.61 -16.85 -8.12
N GLN A 74 14.90 -16.60 -7.01
CA GLN A 74 13.47 -16.34 -7.03
C GLN A 74 13.15 -15.00 -7.72
N ILE A 75 13.94 -13.97 -7.46
CA ILE A 75 13.76 -12.66 -8.11
C ILE A 75 14.00 -12.75 -9.62
N GLU A 76 15.02 -13.50 -10.03
CA GLU A 76 15.33 -13.73 -11.46
C GLU A 76 14.25 -14.57 -12.15
N GLU A 77 13.61 -15.51 -11.43
CA GLU A 77 12.47 -16.24 -11.95
C GLU A 77 11.26 -15.31 -12.12
N MET A 78 10.95 -14.48 -11.12
CA MET A 78 9.86 -13.51 -11.18
C MET A 78 10.07 -12.50 -12.32
N ASP A 79 11.31 -12.14 -12.62
CA ASP A 79 11.63 -11.19 -13.72
C ASP A 79 11.21 -11.76 -15.10
N LYS A 80 11.19 -13.09 -15.23
CA LYS A 80 10.78 -13.81 -16.47
C LYS A 80 9.26 -14.00 -16.60
N TRP A 81 8.50 -13.70 -15.54
CA TRP A 81 7.05 -13.86 -15.58
C TRP A 81 6.41 -12.87 -16.56
N GLU A 82 5.39 -13.33 -17.27
CA GLU A 82 4.61 -12.52 -18.19
C GLU A 82 3.93 -11.34 -17.48
N ASP A 83 3.63 -10.28 -18.23
CA ASP A 83 3.04 -9.04 -17.70
C ASP A 83 1.67 -9.26 -17.04
N ASN A 84 0.93 -10.29 -17.45
CA ASN A 84 -0.36 -10.65 -16.83
C ASN A 84 -0.23 -11.08 -15.35
N ARG A 85 0.97 -11.47 -14.92
CA ARG A 85 1.28 -11.84 -13.53
C ARG A 85 1.79 -10.68 -12.66
N ILE A 86 1.66 -9.45 -13.13
CA ILE A 86 2.12 -8.27 -12.37
C ILE A 86 1.45 -8.16 -10.99
N ASN A 87 0.18 -8.54 -10.90
CA ASN A 87 -0.56 -8.52 -9.63
C ASN A 87 0.00 -9.50 -8.59
N GLU A 88 0.50 -10.65 -9.02
CA GLU A 88 1.18 -11.62 -8.15
C GLU A 88 2.51 -11.03 -7.63
N LYS A 89 3.28 -10.39 -8.50
CA LYS A 89 4.52 -9.70 -8.10
C LYS A 89 4.25 -8.60 -7.08
N LYS A 90 3.18 -7.81 -7.27
CA LYS A 90 2.75 -6.78 -6.32
C LYS A 90 2.31 -7.36 -4.98
N GLU A 91 1.63 -8.50 -5.01
CA GLU A 91 1.20 -9.19 -3.81
C GLU A 91 2.39 -9.70 -2.99
N ILE A 92 3.36 -10.33 -3.65
CA ILE A 92 4.59 -10.77 -3.00
C ILE A 92 5.34 -9.58 -2.41
N LEU A 93 5.50 -8.48 -3.17
CA LEU A 93 6.14 -7.26 -2.67
C LEU A 93 5.46 -6.72 -1.43
N ALA A 94 4.13 -6.59 -1.46
CA ALA A 94 3.35 -6.05 -0.36
C ALA A 94 3.42 -6.95 0.88
N TYR A 95 3.34 -8.28 0.69
CA TYR A 95 3.45 -9.24 1.78
C TYR A 95 4.84 -9.19 2.43
N GLU A 96 5.91 -9.30 1.64
CA GLU A 96 7.29 -9.31 2.14
C GLU A 96 7.63 -8.04 2.91
N LEU A 97 7.24 -6.86 2.41
CA LEU A 97 7.51 -5.61 3.09
C LEU A 97 6.67 -5.43 4.35
N THR A 98 5.42 -5.88 4.33
CA THR A 98 4.57 -5.82 5.52
C THR A 98 5.05 -6.80 6.58
N ALA A 99 5.46 -8.01 6.20
CA ALA A 99 6.04 -8.98 7.11
C ALA A 99 7.36 -8.48 7.73
N LEU A 100 8.20 -7.83 6.94
CA LEU A 100 9.46 -7.26 7.41
C LEU A 100 9.25 -6.16 8.45
N VAL A 101 8.22 -5.31 8.29
CA VAL A 101 8.00 -4.12 9.12
C VAL A 101 7.07 -4.40 10.30
N HIS A 102 6.01 -5.16 10.08
CA HIS A 102 4.92 -5.36 11.04
C HIS A 102 4.80 -6.81 11.54
N GLY A 103 5.58 -7.73 10.96
CA GLY A 103 5.53 -9.16 11.27
C GLY A 103 4.61 -9.96 10.35
N GLU A 104 4.88 -11.27 10.28
CA GLU A 104 4.17 -12.19 9.38
C GLU A 104 2.67 -12.30 9.66
N GLU A 105 2.28 -12.23 10.94
CA GLU A 105 0.87 -12.31 11.35
C GLU A 105 0.06 -11.14 10.79
N GLU A 106 0.58 -9.92 10.92
CA GLU A 106 -0.07 -8.72 10.40
C GLU A 106 -0.05 -8.66 8.87
N ALA A 107 1.01 -9.14 8.24
CA ALA A 107 1.09 -9.27 6.78
C ALA A 107 0.02 -10.22 6.25
N LYS A 108 -0.14 -11.37 6.90
CA LYS A 108 -1.17 -12.34 6.52
C LYS A 108 -2.57 -11.79 6.71
N LYS A 109 -2.86 -11.15 7.85
CA LYS A 109 -4.16 -10.48 8.08
C LYS A 109 -4.45 -9.43 7.01
N ALA A 110 -3.46 -8.62 6.64
CA ALA A 110 -3.60 -7.60 5.61
C ALA A 110 -3.87 -8.22 4.23
N GLN A 111 -3.17 -9.31 3.89
CA GLN A 111 -3.38 -10.06 2.65
C GLN A 111 -4.77 -10.68 2.59
N ASP A 112 -5.18 -11.39 3.65
CA ASP A 112 -6.49 -12.03 3.73
C ASP A 112 -7.63 -10.99 3.63
N SER A 113 -7.49 -9.86 4.31
CA SER A 113 -8.43 -8.74 4.22
C SER A 113 -8.49 -8.14 2.82
N ALA A 114 -7.35 -8.00 2.13
CA ALA A 114 -7.32 -7.53 0.75
C ALA A 114 -8.01 -8.51 -0.20
N HIS A 115 -7.76 -9.81 -0.03
CA HIS A 115 -8.44 -10.86 -0.82
C HIS A 115 -9.96 -10.86 -0.58
N ALA A 116 -10.39 -10.70 0.67
CA ALA A 116 -11.81 -10.64 1.04
C ALA A 116 -12.52 -9.47 0.35
N LEU A 117 -11.90 -8.29 0.32
CA LEU A 117 -12.44 -7.10 -0.35
C LEU A 117 -12.69 -7.32 -1.86
N PHE A 118 -11.82 -8.06 -2.54
CA PHE A 118 -11.92 -8.28 -3.99
C PHE A 118 -12.72 -9.52 -4.36
N SER A 119 -12.84 -10.51 -3.47
CA SER A 119 -13.59 -11.75 -3.76
C SER A 119 -15.09 -11.66 -3.48
N GLY A 120 -15.56 -10.61 -2.80
CA GLY A 120 -16.96 -10.45 -2.40
C GLY A 120 -17.49 -11.52 -1.43
N LYS A 121 -16.59 -12.31 -0.83
CA LYS A 121 -16.93 -13.45 0.07
C LYS A 121 -16.26 -13.32 1.44
N GLY A 122 -15.72 -12.13 1.79
CA GLY A 122 -15.00 -11.94 3.03
C GLY A 122 -15.91 -11.82 4.25
N ASP A 123 -15.54 -12.46 5.33
CA ASP A 123 -16.01 -12.17 6.67
C ASP A 123 -15.47 -10.79 7.09
N ASP A 124 -16.37 -9.90 7.48
CA ASP A 124 -16.15 -8.45 7.58
C ASP A 124 -15.41 -7.98 8.84
N GLU A 125 -14.81 -8.86 9.63
CA GLU A 125 -14.25 -8.51 10.94
C GLU A 125 -13.14 -7.44 10.91
N ASN A 126 -12.46 -7.26 9.77
CA ASN A 126 -11.36 -6.30 9.62
C ASN A 126 -11.63 -5.15 8.61
N MET A 127 -12.85 -5.05 8.10
CA MET A 127 -13.21 -3.96 7.20
C MET A 127 -13.56 -2.68 7.99
N PRO A 128 -13.14 -1.50 7.51
CA PRO A 128 -13.63 -0.24 8.07
C PRO A 128 -15.15 -0.18 7.94
N THR A 129 -15.84 -0.34 9.04
CA THR A 129 -17.32 -0.40 9.09
C THR A 129 -17.85 0.90 9.69
N THR A 130 -18.92 1.43 9.13
CA THR A 130 -19.65 2.56 9.69
C THR A 130 -21.07 2.11 9.98
N GLU A 131 -21.47 2.17 11.24
CA GLU A 131 -22.83 1.86 11.66
C GLU A 131 -23.76 3.03 11.30
N ILE A 132 -24.86 2.72 10.63
CA ILE A 132 -25.89 3.69 10.25
C ILE A 132 -27.22 3.18 10.79
N SER A 133 -27.96 4.02 11.52
CA SER A 133 -29.25 3.62 12.09
C SER A 133 -30.30 3.41 10.99
N LYS A 134 -31.19 2.46 11.20
CA LYS A 134 -32.29 2.19 10.24
C LYS A 134 -33.20 3.38 10.01
N ASP A 135 -33.40 4.22 11.03
CA ASP A 135 -34.22 5.41 10.97
C ASP A 135 -33.66 6.47 10.03
N GLU A 136 -32.31 6.54 9.92
CA GLU A 136 -31.63 7.48 9.02
C GLU A 136 -31.71 7.08 7.55
N ILE A 137 -32.04 5.83 7.27
CA ILE A 137 -32.15 5.28 5.90
C ILE A 137 -33.62 5.10 5.49
N ALA A 138 -34.56 5.20 6.44
CA ALA A 138 -35.97 4.90 6.24
C ALA A 138 -36.60 5.70 5.08
N ASP A 139 -36.22 6.97 4.94
CA ASP A 139 -36.68 7.87 3.88
C ASP A 139 -35.72 7.91 2.66
N GLY A 140 -34.72 7.07 2.64
CA GLY A 140 -33.63 7.08 1.65
C GLY A 140 -32.53 8.07 2.00
N ILE A 141 -31.29 7.73 1.72
CA ILE A 141 -30.12 8.61 1.89
C ILE A 141 -29.46 8.89 0.53
N LEU A 142 -29.13 10.16 0.28
CA LEU A 142 -28.36 10.47 -0.94
C LEU A 142 -26.96 9.87 -0.85
N ILE A 143 -26.51 9.23 -1.93
CA ILE A 143 -25.19 8.60 -2.01
C ILE A 143 -24.06 9.55 -1.58
N ALA A 144 -24.14 10.82 -1.98
CA ALA A 144 -23.16 11.84 -1.58
C ALA A 144 -23.13 12.09 -0.07
N ASP A 145 -24.29 12.00 0.60
CA ASP A 145 -24.40 12.16 2.05
C ASP A 145 -23.86 10.92 2.77
N LEU A 146 -24.16 9.74 2.25
CA LEU A 146 -23.61 8.47 2.73
C LEU A 146 -22.08 8.45 2.66
N MET A 147 -21.51 8.85 1.53
CA MET A 147 -20.06 8.91 1.35
C MET A 147 -19.34 9.83 2.36
N VAL A 148 -19.94 10.99 2.65
CA VAL A 148 -19.40 11.90 3.67
C VAL A 148 -19.53 11.30 5.06
N LYS A 149 -20.66 10.65 5.37
CA LYS A 149 -20.92 10.04 6.67
C LYS A 149 -19.99 8.87 6.95
N CYS A 150 -19.68 8.07 5.93
CA CYS A 150 -18.71 6.98 6.01
C CYS A 150 -17.23 7.46 5.97
N GLY A 151 -16.98 8.77 5.93
CA GLY A 151 -15.62 9.31 5.89
C GLY A 151 -14.87 9.08 4.57
N LEU A 152 -15.57 8.63 3.52
CA LEU A 152 -14.96 8.37 2.21
C LEU A 152 -14.58 9.65 1.44
N CYS A 153 -15.15 10.78 1.81
CA CYS A 153 -14.82 12.09 1.26
C CYS A 153 -15.11 13.21 2.28
N ALA A 154 -14.39 14.31 2.15
CA ALA A 154 -14.47 15.43 3.11
C ALA A 154 -15.72 16.31 2.91
N SER A 155 -16.36 16.27 1.73
CA SER A 155 -17.51 17.11 1.42
C SER A 155 -18.45 16.51 0.39
N LYS A 156 -19.74 16.94 0.42
CA LYS A 156 -20.75 16.56 -0.59
C LYS A 156 -20.36 16.99 -2.02
N GLY A 157 -19.61 18.07 -2.17
CA GLY A 157 -19.12 18.54 -3.47
C GLY A 157 -18.04 17.60 -4.04
N GLU A 158 -17.18 17.10 -3.20
CA GLU A 158 -16.18 16.08 -3.56
C GLU A 158 -16.86 14.76 -3.91
N ALA A 159 -17.80 14.29 -3.09
CA ALA A 159 -18.59 13.09 -3.35
C ALA A 159 -19.27 13.14 -4.74
N LYS A 160 -19.92 14.25 -5.09
CA LYS A 160 -20.56 14.42 -6.40
C LYS A 160 -19.55 14.33 -7.55
N ARG A 161 -18.36 14.92 -7.41
CA ARG A 161 -17.29 14.82 -8.43
C ARG A 161 -16.80 13.39 -8.60
N LEU A 162 -16.56 12.66 -7.50
CA LEU A 162 -16.14 11.27 -7.52
C LEU A 162 -17.18 10.36 -8.20
N ILE A 163 -18.47 10.59 -7.92
CA ILE A 163 -19.57 9.85 -8.56
C ILE A 163 -19.61 10.13 -10.07
N GLN A 164 -19.48 11.40 -10.49
CA GLN A 164 -19.45 11.79 -11.90
C GLN A 164 -18.25 11.22 -12.66
N GLN A 165 -17.12 11.02 -11.98
CA GLN A 165 -15.91 10.41 -12.54
C GLN A 165 -15.96 8.87 -12.55
N GLY A 166 -17.04 8.26 -12.08
CA GLY A 166 -17.17 6.80 -12.00
C GLY A 166 -16.26 6.15 -10.97
N LEU A 167 -15.68 6.91 -10.03
CA LEU A 167 -14.77 6.43 -9.00
C LEU A 167 -15.49 5.83 -7.78
N SER A 168 -16.81 5.91 -7.74
CA SER A 168 -17.65 5.30 -6.72
C SER A 168 -18.59 4.31 -7.37
N LEU A 169 -18.39 3.03 -7.08
CA LEU A 169 -19.28 1.93 -7.46
C LEU A 169 -19.89 1.36 -6.19
N ILE A 170 -21.23 1.38 -6.12
CA ILE A 170 -21.97 0.69 -5.06
C ILE A 170 -22.44 -0.63 -5.64
N HIS A 171 -21.91 -1.73 -5.12
CA HIS A 171 -22.43 -3.06 -5.40
C HIS A 171 -23.59 -3.33 -4.43
N ILE A 172 -24.76 -3.44 -5.00
CA ILE A 172 -25.97 -3.85 -4.28
C ILE A 172 -26.15 -5.35 -4.47
#